data_438d509f5632712706b0c6e363921a35
#
_entry.id   438d509f5632712706b0c6e363921a35
#
_cell.length_a   1.000
_cell.length_b   1.000
_cell.length_c   1.000
_cell.angle_alpha   90.00
_cell.angle_beta   90.00
_cell.angle_gamma   90.00
#
_symmetry.space_group_name_H-M   'P 1'
#
loop_
_entity.id
_entity.type
_entity.pdbx_description
1 polymer ?
#
loop_
_entity_poly.entity_id
_entity_poly.type
_entity_poly.pdbx_seq_one_letter_code
_entity_poly.pdbx_strand_id
1 'polypeptide(L)'
;MGPALILLYALSLLAAAALGREAEAGRALLEGAQAALPFALQLAGGLCLWSGVTELLERARASALLSRLLSPALRRLFPRGANDPETLSALSENVSANLLGLGNAATPAGIRAAKGLKRLGGRDELCLLVVLNTASIQLFPAGAGSLRAALGASSPFDIVPAVWFSSACSLLAGLGAAALLRRLWR
;
A
#
# COMPACT_ATOMS: atom_id res chain seq x y z
N MET A 1 -1.49 -15.13 6.50
CA MET A 1 -0.03 -15.02 6.68
C MET A 1 0.56 -16.11 7.57
N GLY A 2 -0.06 -16.49 8.69
CA GLY A 2 0.45 -17.52 9.61
C GLY A 2 0.85 -18.86 8.95
N PRO A 3 0.00 -19.48 8.12
CA PRO A 3 0.35 -20.77 7.49
C PRO A 3 1.59 -20.73 6.60
N ALA A 4 1.78 -19.65 5.84
CA ALA A 4 2.95 -19.48 4.97
C ALA A 4 4.25 -19.34 5.77
N LEU A 5 4.22 -18.59 6.87
CA LEU A 5 5.35 -18.46 7.78
C LEU A 5 5.71 -19.80 8.45
N ILE A 6 4.71 -20.52 8.94
CA ILE A 6 4.91 -21.85 9.54
C ILE A 6 5.55 -22.80 8.51
N LEU A 7 5.06 -22.80 7.27
CA LEU A 7 5.62 -23.61 6.19
C LEU A 7 7.07 -23.25 5.90
N LEU A 8 7.41 -21.96 5.82
CA LEU A 8 8.78 -21.48 5.61
C LEU A 8 9.70 -21.91 6.74
N TYR A 9 9.27 -21.80 7.99
CA TYR A 9 10.03 -22.29 9.15
C TYR A 9 10.25 -23.79 9.10
N ALA A 10 9.19 -24.56 8.84
CA ALA A 10 9.29 -26.00 8.74
C ALA A 10 10.26 -26.45 7.63
N LEU A 11 10.16 -25.85 6.43
CA LEU A 11 11.06 -26.12 5.33
C LEU A 11 12.51 -25.76 5.65
N SER A 12 12.75 -24.62 6.32
CA SER A 12 14.08 -24.19 6.73
C SER A 12 14.71 -25.18 7.73
N LEU A 13 13.93 -25.66 8.71
CA LEU A 13 14.42 -26.63 9.69
C LEU A 13 14.70 -27.99 9.05
N LEU A 14 13.83 -28.45 8.14
CA LEU A 14 14.05 -29.69 7.38
C LEU A 14 15.31 -29.59 6.48
N ALA A 15 15.50 -28.46 5.81
CA ALA A 15 16.69 -28.22 5.00
C ALA A 15 17.97 -28.18 5.87
N ALA A 16 17.92 -27.54 7.03
CA ALA A 16 19.04 -27.51 7.97
C ALA A 16 19.42 -28.91 8.44
N ALA A 17 18.44 -29.75 8.79
CA ALA A 17 18.64 -31.14 9.18
C ALA A 17 19.21 -31.99 8.02
N ALA A 18 18.69 -31.82 6.81
CA ALA A 18 19.18 -32.52 5.62
C ALA A 18 20.62 -32.15 5.22
N LEU A 19 21.06 -30.93 5.55
CA LEU A 19 22.39 -30.41 5.26
C LEU A 19 23.37 -30.55 6.44
N GLY A 20 22.96 -31.10 7.57
CA GLY A 20 23.78 -31.22 8.77
C GLY A 20 24.14 -29.88 9.42
N ARG A 21 23.25 -28.87 9.31
CA ARG A 21 23.45 -27.49 9.78
C ARG A 21 22.53 -27.12 10.93
N GLU A 22 22.16 -28.08 11.80
CA GLU A 22 21.21 -27.89 12.90
C GLU A 22 21.71 -26.86 13.91
N ALA A 23 23.02 -26.88 14.22
CA ALA A 23 23.63 -25.92 15.13
C ALA A 23 23.58 -24.48 14.61
N GLU A 24 23.74 -24.29 13.29
CA GLU A 24 23.60 -22.97 12.66
C GLU A 24 22.14 -22.49 12.68
N ALA A 25 21.19 -23.38 12.39
CA ALA A 25 19.77 -23.05 12.45
C ALA A 25 19.33 -22.67 13.86
N GLY A 26 19.79 -23.39 14.89
CA GLY A 26 19.55 -23.04 16.28
C GLY A 26 20.13 -21.69 16.68
N ARG A 27 21.35 -21.39 16.25
CA ARG A 27 22.00 -20.11 16.48
C ARG A 27 21.26 -18.97 15.79
N ALA A 28 20.89 -19.12 14.52
CA ALA A 28 20.14 -18.14 13.75
C ALA A 28 18.76 -17.82 14.36
N LEU A 29 18.08 -18.80 14.95
CA LEU A 29 16.82 -18.60 15.68
C LEU A 29 17.03 -17.68 16.92
N LEU A 30 18.06 -17.95 17.71
CA LEU A 30 18.36 -17.16 18.90
C LEU A 30 18.80 -15.73 18.54
N GLU A 31 19.68 -15.59 17.57
CA GLU A 31 20.15 -14.29 17.07
C GLU A 31 18.99 -13.46 16.45
N GLY A 32 18.11 -14.13 15.68
CA GLY A 32 16.92 -13.50 15.14
C GLY A 32 15.96 -13.01 16.22
N ALA A 33 15.73 -13.80 17.25
CA ALA A 33 14.92 -13.39 18.39
C ALA A 33 15.50 -12.21 19.15
N GLN A 34 16.83 -12.19 19.38
CA GLN A 34 17.51 -11.09 20.04
C GLN A 34 17.50 -9.80 19.20
N ALA A 35 17.64 -9.89 17.88
CA ALA A 35 17.61 -8.76 16.96
C ALA A 35 16.19 -8.19 16.76
N ALA A 36 15.15 -9.00 16.96
CA ALA A 36 13.76 -8.60 16.68
C ALA A 36 13.29 -7.41 17.53
N LEU A 37 13.60 -7.41 18.84
CA LEU A 37 13.13 -6.36 19.74
C LEU A 37 13.73 -4.98 19.45
N PRO A 38 15.05 -4.78 19.36
CA PRO A 38 15.61 -3.48 19.00
C PRO A 38 15.15 -3.02 17.60
N PHE A 39 15.03 -3.94 16.65
CA PHE A 39 14.50 -3.64 15.31
C PHE A 39 13.04 -3.16 15.37
N ALA A 40 12.20 -3.83 16.15
CA ALA A 40 10.80 -3.43 16.34
C ALA A 40 10.69 -2.04 16.98
N LEU A 41 11.52 -1.72 17.95
CA LEU A 41 11.55 -0.39 18.61
C LEU A 41 12.00 0.71 17.63
N GLN A 42 13.02 0.46 16.80
CA GLN A 42 13.45 1.40 15.75
C GLN A 42 12.34 1.66 14.72
N LEU A 43 11.67 0.60 14.26
CA LEU A 43 10.53 0.74 13.36
C LEU A 43 9.37 1.50 14.01
N ALA A 44 9.06 1.18 15.27
CA ALA A 44 7.98 1.85 16.00
C ALA A 44 8.21 3.36 16.10
N GLY A 45 9.45 3.81 16.35
CA GLY A 45 9.80 5.24 16.38
C GLY A 45 9.49 5.95 15.06
N GLY A 46 9.92 5.38 13.94
CA GLY A 46 9.63 5.92 12.60
C GLY A 46 8.13 5.91 12.26
N LEU A 47 7.42 4.84 12.62
CA LEU A 47 5.99 4.73 12.40
C LEU A 47 5.19 5.72 13.27
N CYS A 48 5.57 5.91 14.53
CA CYS A 48 4.95 6.89 15.43
C CYS A 48 5.13 8.32 14.92
N LEU A 49 6.36 8.69 14.50
CA LEU A 49 6.62 10.00 13.90
C LEU A 49 5.71 10.22 12.68
N TRP A 50 5.69 9.23 11.78
CA TRP A 50 4.89 9.35 10.57
C TRP A 50 3.38 9.35 10.84
N SER A 51 2.92 8.60 11.84
CA SER A 51 1.53 8.67 12.31
C SER A 51 1.16 10.07 12.80
N GLY A 52 2.07 10.74 13.51
CA GLY A 52 1.88 12.15 13.90
C GLY A 52 1.79 13.09 12.70
N VAL A 53 2.67 12.93 11.70
CA VAL A 53 2.62 13.71 10.45
C VAL A 53 1.31 13.47 9.69
N THR A 54 0.86 12.22 9.58
CA THR A 54 -0.41 11.89 8.91
C THR A 54 -1.61 12.49 9.63
N GLU A 55 -1.63 12.46 10.95
CA GLU A 55 -2.67 13.10 11.75
C GLU A 55 -2.70 14.63 11.53
N LEU A 56 -1.54 15.28 11.45
CA LEU A 56 -1.44 16.71 11.12
C LEU A 56 -2.00 17.00 9.72
N LEU A 57 -1.70 16.18 8.73
CA LEU A 57 -2.23 16.31 7.37
C LEU A 57 -3.76 16.14 7.33
N GLU A 58 -4.31 15.23 8.11
CA GLU A 58 -5.76 15.05 8.24
C GLU A 58 -6.42 16.28 8.89
N ARG A 59 -5.87 16.78 9.99
CA ARG A 59 -6.37 18.00 10.66
C ARG A 59 -6.24 19.24 9.78
N ALA A 60 -5.19 19.35 8.98
CA ALA A 60 -5.01 20.40 7.99
C ALA A 60 -5.95 20.27 6.77
N ARG A 61 -6.81 19.26 6.74
CA ARG A 61 -7.70 18.92 5.61
C ARG A 61 -6.97 18.74 4.28
N ALA A 62 -5.73 18.28 4.32
CA ALA A 62 -4.91 18.05 3.13
C ALA A 62 -5.57 17.01 2.19
N SER A 63 -6.18 15.96 2.74
CA SER A 63 -6.96 14.99 1.98
C SER A 63 -8.17 15.62 1.28
N ALA A 64 -8.87 16.56 1.91
CA ALA A 64 -10.00 17.25 1.32
C ALA A 64 -9.58 18.20 0.18
N LEU A 65 -8.45 18.89 0.34
CA LEU A 65 -7.88 19.73 -0.72
C LEU A 65 -7.48 18.86 -1.93
N LEU A 66 -6.78 17.77 -1.68
CA LEU A 66 -6.35 16.84 -2.71
C LEU A 66 -7.55 16.17 -3.41
N SER A 67 -8.59 15.81 -2.67
CA SER A 67 -9.85 15.29 -3.22
C SER A 67 -10.50 16.25 -4.22
N ARG A 68 -10.51 17.54 -3.90
CA ARG A 68 -11.05 18.57 -4.81
C ARG A 68 -10.21 18.67 -6.08
N LEU A 69 -8.90 18.63 -5.96
CA LEU A 69 -7.96 18.70 -7.08
C LEU A 69 -8.09 17.45 -7.99
N LEU A 70 -8.28 16.28 -7.42
CA LEU A 70 -8.40 15.02 -8.13
C LEU A 70 -9.80 14.76 -8.71
N SER A 71 -10.83 15.44 -8.20
CA SER A 71 -12.23 15.24 -8.59
C SER A 71 -12.46 15.25 -10.12
N PRO A 72 -11.90 16.20 -10.92
CA PRO A 72 -12.13 16.19 -12.37
C PRO A 72 -11.52 14.96 -13.06
N ALA A 73 -10.38 14.48 -12.61
CA ALA A 73 -9.76 13.26 -13.12
C ALA A 73 -10.57 12.02 -12.73
N LEU A 74 -11.02 11.95 -11.47
CA LEU A 74 -11.83 10.85 -10.97
C LEU A 74 -13.19 10.75 -11.67
N ARG A 75 -13.83 11.87 -11.99
CA ARG A 75 -15.07 11.89 -12.79
C ARG A 75 -14.88 11.29 -14.18
N ARG A 76 -13.72 11.45 -14.79
CA ARG A 76 -13.40 10.84 -16.10
C ARG A 76 -13.08 9.35 -15.99
N LEU A 77 -12.40 8.95 -14.92
CA LEU A 77 -12.00 7.56 -14.69
C LEU A 77 -13.17 6.69 -14.19
N PHE A 78 -14.10 7.29 -13.43
CA PHE A 78 -15.23 6.63 -12.79
C PHE A 78 -16.56 7.30 -13.17
N PRO A 79 -16.98 7.25 -14.44
CA PRO A 79 -18.17 7.96 -14.90
C PRO A 79 -19.46 7.54 -14.20
N ARG A 80 -19.61 6.24 -13.86
CA ARG A 80 -20.77 5.75 -13.09
C ARG A 80 -20.68 6.17 -11.62
N GLY A 81 -19.49 6.03 -11.02
CA GLY A 81 -19.23 6.49 -9.65
C GLY A 81 -19.44 7.99 -9.49
N ALA A 82 -19.18 8.78 -10.54
CA ALA A 82 -19.37 10.23 -10.54
C ALA A 82 -20.84 10.68 -10.47
N ASN A 83 -21.78 9.79 -10.85
CA ASN A 83 -23.22 10.06 -10.80
C ASN A 83 -23.81 9.88 -9.39
N ASP A 84 -23.06 9.29 -8.46
CA ASP A 84 -23.46 9.10 -7.07
C ASP A 84 -22.50 9.89 -6.17
N PRO A 85 -22.95 10.97 -5.53
CA PRO A 85 -22.09 11.85 -4.73
C PRO A 85 -21.36 11.12 -3.60
N GLU A 86 -22.00 10.14 -2.97
CA GLU A 86 -21.43 9.34 -1.90
C GLU A 86 -20.27 8.47 -2.41
N THR A 87 -20.49 7.79 -3.54
CA THR A 87 -19.45 6.96 -4.17
C THR A 87 -18.27 7.82 -4.65
N LEU A 88 -18.53 8.97 -5.26
CA LEU A 88 -17.47 9.89 -5.70
C LEU A 88 -16.68 10.44 -4.52
N SER A 89 -17.35 10.78 -3.41
CA SER A 89 -16.68 11.21 -2.19
C SER A 89 -15.76 10.11 -1.64
N ALA A 90 -16.24 8.87 -1.56
CA ALA A 90 -15.46 7.74 -1.11
C ALA A 90 -14.27 7.41 -2.03
N LEU A 91 -14.45 7.52 -3.35
CA LEU A 91 -13.37 7.40 -4.35
C LEU A 91 -12.29 8.47 -4.14
N SER A 92 -12.73 9.72 -3.99
CA SER A 92 -11.83 10.85 -3.79
C SER A 92 -11.04 10.71 -2.49
N GLU A 93 -11.69 10.31 -1.41
CA GLU A 93 -11.05 10.06 -0.11
C GLU A 93 -10.05 8.90 -0.19
N ASN A 94 -10.42 7.78 -0.83
CA ASN A 94 -9.53 6.63 -1.00
C ASN A 94 -8.26 7.00 -1.77
N VAL A 95 -8.40 7.64 -2.95
CA VAL A 95 -7.25 8.00 -3.78
C VAL A 95 -6.38 9.04 -3.10
N SER A 96 -6.98 10.05 -2.47
CA SER A 96 -6.25 11.08 -1.73
C SER A 96 -5.49 10.50 -0.54
N ALA A 97 -6.11 9.62 0.22
CA ALA A 97 -5.49 8.97 1.35
C ALA A 97 -4.31 8.07 0.91
N ASN A 98 -4.47 7.31 -0.18
CA ASN A 98 -3.38 6.51 -0.75
C ASN A 98 -2.20 7.39 -1.20
N LEU A 99 -2.45 8.49 -1.90
CA LEU A 99 -1.41 9.43 -2.32
C LEU A 99 -0.64 10.02 -1.14
N LEU A 100 -1.32 10.30 -0.04
CA LEU A 100 -0.70 10.82 1.19
C LEU A 100 -0.07 9.73 2.06
N GLY A 101 -0.21 8.45 1.69
CA GLY A 101 0.28 7.33 2.49
C GLY A 101 -0.56 7.03 3.74
N LEU A 102 -1.81 7.50 3.79
CA LEU A 102 -2.75 7.34 4.89
C LEU A 102 -3.50 6.00 4.80
N GLY A 103 -2.79 4.87 4.90
CA GLY A 103 -3.38 3.54 4.70
C GLY A 103 -4.59 3.24 5.58
N ASN A 104 -4.61 3.76 6.81
CA ASN A 104 -5.72 3.58 7.75
C ASN A 104 -7.02 4.26 7.26
N ALA A 105 -6.91 5.43 6.64
CA ALA A 105 -8.05 6.14 6.04
C ALA A 105 -8.40 5.60 4.65
N ALA A 106 -7.41 5.19 3.87
CA ALA A 106 -7.59 4.68 2.51
C ALA A 106 -8.45 3.42 2.46
N THR A 107 -8.20 2.46 3.36
CA THR A 107 -8.89 1.16 3.35
C THR A 107 -10.41 1.27 3.55
N PRO A 108 -10.93 1.93 4.61
CA PRO A 108 -12.38 2.07 4.78
C PRO A 108 -13.02 2.88 3.66
N ALA A 109 -12.37 3.92 3.15
CA ALA A 109 -12.85 4.69 2.01
C ALA A 109 -12.93 3.83 0.73
N GLY A 110 -11.90 3.01 0.47
CA GLY A 110 -11.88 2.07 -0.65
C GLY A 110 -13.01 1.04 -0.60
N ILE A 111 -13.32 0.52 0.61
CA ILE A 111 -14.43 -0.40 0.80
C ILE A 111 -15.78 0.28 0.51
N ARG A 112 -15.98 1.52 0.97
CA ARG A 112 -17.19 2.30 0.65
C ARG A 112 -17.32 2.55 -0.84
N ALA A 113 -16.25 2.99 -1.50
CA ALA A 113 -16.20 3.21 -2.94
C ALA A 113 -16.53 1.92 -3.72
N ALA A 114 -15.93 0.79 -3.34
CA ALA A 114 -16.18 -0.50 -3.98
C ALA A 114 -17.64 -0.95 -3.85
N LYS A 115 -18.25 -0.78 -2.67
CA LYS A 115 -19.68 -1.06 -2.45
C LYS A 115 -20.58 -0.16 -3.31
N GLY A 116 -20.26 1.13 -3.39
CA GLY A 116 -20.98 2.08 -4.24
C GLY A 116 -20.90 1.70 -5.72
N LEU A 117 -19.70 1.45 -6.24
CA LEU A 117 -19.50 1.03 -7.63
C LEU A 117 -20.20 -0.29 -7.94
N LYS A 118 -20.20 -1.26 -7.03
CA LYS A 118 -20.94 -2.51 -7.18
C LYS A 118 -22.44 -2.27 -7.27
N ARG A 119 -23.00 -1.41 -6.41
CA ARG A 119 -24.42 -1.01 -6.43
C ARG A 119 -24.81 -0.37 -7.76
N LEU A 120 -23.92 0.45 -8.34
CA LEU A 120 -24.14 1.13 -9.63
C LEU A 120 -23.86 0.24 -10.86
N GLY A 121 -23.52 -1.03 -10.69
CA GLY A 121 -23.17 -1.93 -11.77
C GLY A 121 -21.85 -1.60 -12.48
N GLY A 122 -20.98 -0.83 -11.83
CA GLY A 122 -19.69 -0.39 -12.37
C GLY A 122 -18.59 -1.44 -12.24
N ARG A 123 -18.72 -2.60 -12.90
CA ARG A 123 -17.72 -3.68 -12.83
C ARG A 123 -16.34 -3.24 -13.30
N ASP A 124 -16.27 -2.54 -14.42
CA ASP A 124 -15.01 -2.04 -14.98
C ASP A 124 -14.36 -1.01 -14.05
N GLU A 125 -15.16 -0.13 -13.45
CA GLU A 125 -14.70 0.88 -12.49
C GLU A 125 -14.25 0.23 -11.19
N LEU A 126 -14.89 -0.85 -10.76
CA LEU A 126 -14.44 -1.63 -9.60
C LEU A 126 -13.06 -2.26 -9.86
N CYS A 127 -12.86 -2.86 -11.05
CA CYS A 127 -11.54 -3.36 -11.45
C CYS A 127 -10.51 -2.24 -11.47
N LEU A 128 -10.86 -1.07 -12.01
CA LEU A 128 -10.00 0.10 -12.03
C LEU A 128 -9.63 0.57 -10.61
N LEU A 129 -10.57 0.60 -9.67
CA LEU A 129 -10.32 0.92 -8.27
C LEU A 129 -9.31 -0.06 -7.64
N VAL A 130 -9.46 -1.36 -7.91
CA VAL A 130 -8.53 -2.38 -7.44
C VAL A 130 -7.13 -2.16 -8.01
N VAL A 131 -7.01 -1.89 -9.30
CA VAL A 131 -5.73 -1.58 -9.96
C VAL A 131 -5.06 -0.36 -9.33
N LEU A 132 -5.81 0.74 -9.12
CA LEU A 132 -5.28 1.95 -8.49
C LEU A 132 -4.75 1.71 -7.08
N ASN A 133 -5.49 0.95 -6.27
CA ASN A 133 -5.06 0.62 -4.91
C ASN A 133 -3.87 -0.35 -4.89
N THR A 134 -3.81 -1.30 -5.84
CA THR A 134 -2.71 -2.27 -5.95
C THR A 134 -1.42 -1.61 -6.45
N ALA A 135 -1.51 -0.63 -7.34
CA ALA A 135 -0.36 0.13 -7.82
C ALA A 135 0.32 0.96 -6.73
N SER A 136 -0.34 1.13 -5.57
CA SER A 136 0.20 1.77 -4.36
C SER A 136 0.91 3.10 -4.65
N ILE A 137 0.19 4.02 -5.30
CA ILE A 137 0.73 5.34 -5.64
C ILE A 137 0.87 6.13 -4.34
N GLN A 138 2.10 6.45 -3.95
CA GLN A 138 2.39 7.22 -2.75
C GLN A 138 3.28 8.40 -3.10
N LEU A 139 2.93 9.60 -2.62
CA LEU A 139 3.79 10.78 -2.69
C LEU A 139 4.98 10.63 -1.76
N PHE A 140 4.76 10.02 -0.59
CA PHE A 140 5.78 9.76 0.41
C PHE A 140 5.77 8.28 0.80
N PRO A 141 6.84 7.51 0.50
CA PRO A 141 6.98 6.12 0.91
C PRO A 141 7.42 6.00 2.37
N ALA A 142 6.56 6.43 3.29
CA ALA A 142 6.88 6.53 4.71
C ALA A 142 7.33 5.20 5.33
N GLY A 143 6.65 4.10 5.01
CA GLY A 143 7.00 2.77 5.51
C GLY A 143 8.40 2.33 5.05
N ALA A 144 8.71 2.50 3.77
CA ALA A 144 10.02 2.15 3.23
C ALA A 144 11.11 3.09 3.76
N GLY A 145 10.83 4.40 3.87
CA GLY A 145 11.75 5.36 4.45
C GLY A 145 12.06 5.06 5.92
N SER A 146 11.06 4.76 6.74
CA SER A 146 11.24 4.39 8.15
C SER A 146 12.05 3.09 8.30
N LEU A 147 11.79 2.09 7.46
CA LEU A 147 12.56 0.85 7.45
C LEU A 147 14.02 1.11 7.08
N ARG A 148 14.29 1.89 6.05
CA ARG A 148 15.64 2.27 5.63
C ARG A 148 16.38 3.04 6.72
N ALA A 149 15.70 3.97 7.41
CA ALA A 149 16.26 4.68 8.55
C ALA A 149 16.62 3.73 9.70
N ALA A 150 15.74 2.80 10.04
CA ALA A 150 15.97 1.79 11.06
C ALA A 150 17.17 0.86 10.72
N LEU A 151 17.42 0.63 9.44
CA LEU A 151 18.56 -0.13 8.94
C LEU A 151 19.84 0.70 8.76
N GLY A 152 19.85 1.96 9.21
CA GLY A 152 21.04 2.82 9.22
C GLY A 152 21.34 3.52 7.89
N ALA A 153 20.37 3.66 6.99
CA ALA A 153 20.56 4.41 5.76
C ALA A 153 20.84 5.89 6.05
N SER A 154 21.89 6.46 5.48
CA SER A 154 22.26 7.88 5.63
C SER A 154 21.24 8.83 5.01
N SER A 155 20.55 8.39 3.94
CA SER A 155 19.51 9.13 3.24
C SER A 155 18.28 8.25 3.01
N PRO A 156 17.40 8.08 4.01
CA PRO A 156 16.28 7.13 3.93
C PRO A 156 15.27 7.40 2.80
N PHE A 157 15.13 8.65 2.38
CA PHE A 157 14.15 9.10 1.39
C PHE A 157 14.73 9.35 -0.01
N ASP A 158 15.98 8.99 -0.28
CA ASP A 158 16.58 9.07 -1.62
C ASP A 158 15.87 8.15 -2.66
N ILE A 159 15.06 7.19 -2.18
CA ILE A 159 14.23 6.30 -2.98
C ILE A 159 12.98 6.98 -3.58
N VAL A 160 12.61 8.19 -3.11
CA VAL A 160 11.36 8.86 -3.52
C VAL A 160 11.21 8.96 -5.05
N PRO A 161 12.21 9.43 -5.82
CA PRO A 161 12.08 9.48 -7.29
C PRO A 161 11.88 8.11 -7.92
N ALA A 162 12.57 7.08 -7.42
CA ALA A 162 12.44 5.70 -7.90
C ALA A 162 11.04 5.13 -7.59
N VAL A 163 10.49 5.43 -6.42
CA VAL A 163 9.12 5.04 -6.03
C VAL A 163 8.09 5.71 -6.94
N TRP A 164 8.24 7.00 -7.24
CA TRP A 164 7.34 7.70 -8.15
C TRP A 164 7.37 7.11 -9.56
N PHE A 165 8.57 6.85 -10.08
CA PHE A 165 8.74 6.22 -11.39
C PHE A 165 8.13 4.80 -11.42
N SER A 166 8.45 3.98 -10.44
CA SER A 166 7.90 2.62 -10.31
C SER A 166 6.38 2.61 -10.20
N SER A 167 5.80 3.50 -9.37
CA SER A 167 4.36 3.64 -9.20
C SER A 167 3.68 4.08 -10.51
N ALA A 168 4.27 5.03 -11.24
CA ALA A 168 3.76 5.45 -12.53
C ALA A 168 3.78 4.29 -13.55
N CYS A 169 4.89 3.56 -13.65
CA CYS A 169 4.99 2.38 -14.52
C CYS A 169 3.98 1.30 -14.13
N SER A 170 3.84 0.99 -12.84
CA SER A 170 2.87 0.02 -12.33
C SER A 170 1.43 0.42 -12.67
N LEU A 171 1.10 1.71 -12.51
CA LEU A 171 -0.20 2.23 -12.86
C LEU A 171 -0.49 2.10 -14.35
N LEU A 172 0.45 2.53 -15.21
CA LEU A 172 0.30 2.43 -16.66
C LEU A 172 0.16 0.98 -17.12
N ALA A 173 0.99 0.08 -16.59
CA ALA A 173 0.91 -1.34 -16.89
C ALA A 173 -0.43 -1.95 -16.42
N GLY A 174 -0.88 -1.62 -15.21
CA GLY A 174 -2.15 -2.09 -14.67
C GLY A 174 -3.36 -1.59 -15.46
N LEU A 175 -3.38 -0.30 -15.83
CA LEU A 175 -4.41 0.28 -16.68
C LEU A 175 -4.41 -0.32 -18.08
N GLY A 176 -3.22 -0.53 -18.68
CA GLY A 176 -3.07 -1.18 -19.97
C GLY A 176 -3.56 -2.62 -19.95
N ALA A 177 -3.18 -3.40 -18.94
CA ALA A 177 -3.65 -4.77 -18.77
C ALA A 177 -5.17 -4.83 -18.56
N ALA A 178 -5.73 -3.97 -17.71
CA ALA A 178 -7.17 -3.90 -17.50
C ALA A 178 -7.94 -3.54 -18.79
N ALA A 179 -7.42 -2.60 -19.59
CA ALA A 179 -8.01 -2.22 -20.86
C ALA A 179 -7.95 -3.36 -21.89
N LEU A 180 -6.83 -4.11 -21.93
CA LEU A 180 -6.64 -5.25 -22.83
C LEU A 180 -7.57 -6.41 -22.44
N LEU A 181 -7.61 -6.79 -21.17
CA LEU A 181 -8.47 -7.86 -20.66
C LEU A 181 -9.95 -7.56 -20.87
N ARG A 182 -10.35 -6.30 -20.73
CA ARG A 182 -11.73 -5.88 -21.03
C ARG A 182 -12.11 -6.09 -22.50
N ARG A 183 -11.12 -5.98 -23.43
CA ARG A 183 -11.33 -6.27 -24.86
C ARG A 183 -11.48 -7.77 -25.15
N LEU A 184 -10.74 -8.61 -24.42
CA LEU A 184 -10.72 -10.05 -24.61
C LEU A 184 -11.94 -10.75 -23.97
N TRP A 185 -12.57 -10.13 -22.97
CA TRP A 185 -13.67 -10.74 -22.21
C TRP A 185 -15.06 -10.13 -22.52
N ARG A 186 -15.17 -9.38 -23.59
CA ARG A 186 -16.42 -9.00 -24.22
C ARG A 186 -16.80 -10.03 -25.26
#